data_0a65f5de7bd7db45ac1457d30e7a9ab6
#
_entry.id   0a65f5de7bd7db45ac1457d30e7a9ab6
#
_cell.length_a   1.000
_cell.length_b   1.000
_cell.length_c   1.000
_cell.angle_alpha   90.00
_cell.angle_beta   90.00
_cell.angle_gamma   90.00
#
_symmetry.space_group_name_H-M   'P 1'
#
loop_
_entity.id
_entity.type
_entity.pdbx_description
1 polymer ?
#
loop_
_entity_poly.entity_id
_entity_poly.type
_entity_poly.pdbx_seq_one_letter_code
_entity_poly.pdbx_strand_id
1 'polypeptide(L)'
;MRVLFLCFVLVGSICMGQDVNQTSKTHQKGELFMYWGWNRAAFSSSDIQFSGDNYDFILEDVIAHDRQTPFSTYDYFHPLRITIPQFNARIGYYITDRISISIGSDHMKYVVDSNQVANISGYIENSSTQYDGIYENEPIVLASDFLLLEHTDGLNYINIEARRTDNLKTLNNNVSFDLIEGFGLGVLVPRTNATLLNNSRHDDFHISGYGLGAILGFQINLWQHFFILTEAKGGFINMPDIRTTEHLSDRASQHFFFAQANVVFGVRFNLQ
;
A
#
# COMPACT_ATOMS: atom_id res chain seq x y z
N MET A 1 -8.88 22.17 1.39
CA MET A 1 -8.87 20.71 1.49
C MET A 1 -9.59 20.20 2.75
N ARG A 2 -10.77 20.73 3.11
CA ARG A 2 -11.53 20.36 4.34
C ARG A 2 -12.85 19.60 4.08
N VAL A 3 -13.16 19.23 2.83
CA VAL A 3 -14.49 18.69 2.45
C VAL A 3 -14.47 17.17 2.23
N LEU A 4 -13.30 16.53 2.06
CA LEU A 4 -13.23 15.09 1.74
C LEU A 4 -13.33 14.17 2.97
N PHE A 5 -13.16 14.68 4.18
CA PHE A 5 -13.16 13.85 5.40
C PHE A 5 -14.57 13.54 5.95
N LEU A 6 -15.60 14.25 5.48
CA LEU A 6 -16.96 14.08 6.02
C LEU A 6 -17.79 13.01 5.31
N CYS A 7 -17.38 12.52 4.14
CA CYS A 7 -18.14 11.51 3.39
C CYS A 7 -17.92 10.06 3.86
N PHE A 8 -16.84 9.77 4.58
CA PHE A 8 -16.57 8.39 5.03
C PHE A 8 -17.31 7.97 6.31
N VAL A 9 -17.79 8.90 7.10
CA VAL A 9 -18.50 8.58 8.37
C VAL A 9 -20.00 8.31 8.16
N LEU A 10 -20.57 8.72 7.05
CA LEU A 10 -22.03 8.64 6.80
C LEU A 10 -22.51 7.33 6.12
N VAL A 11 -21.60 6.51 5.60
CA VAL A 11 -21.98 5.23 4.94
C VAL A 11 -22.22 4.10 5.96
N GLY A 12 -21.63 4.18 7.14
CA GLY A 12 -21.76 3.14 8.17
C GLY A 12 -23.13 3.04 8.85
N SER A 13 -24.03 4.02 8.68
CA SER A 13 -25.29 4.10 9.44
C SER A 13 -26.55 3.66 8.66
N ILE A 14 -26.45 3.33 7.39
CA ILE A 14 -27.61 3.04 6.55
C ILE A 14 -27.94 1.53 6.44
N CYS A 15 -27.03 0.64 6.84
CA CYS A 15 -27.23 -0.82 6.71
C CYS A 15 -27.84 -1.52 7.95
N MET A 16 -28.37 -0.81 8.91
CA MET A 16 -29.05 -1.40 10.07
C MET A 16 -30.56 -1.34 9.92
N GLY A 17 -31.12 -2.19 9.09
CA GLY A 17 -32.57 -2.38 9.09
C GLY A 17 -33.20 -2.77 7.76
N GLN A 18 -32.93 -3.96 7.28
CA GLN A 18 -33.86 -4.70 6.46
C GLN A 18 -33.78 -6.18 6.84
N ASP A 19 -34.89 -6.73 7.33
CA ASP A 19 -35.11 -8.17 7.37
C ASP A 19 -35.08 -8.71 5.96
N VAL A 20 -33.92 -9.21 5.54
CA VAL A 20 -33.74 -9.80 4.24
C VAL A 20 -34.12 -11.28 4.36
N ASN A 21 -35.18 -11.65 3.67
CA ASN A 21 -35.50 -13.01 3.29
C ASN A 21 -34.23 -13.83 3.03
N GLN A 22 -34.21 -15.09 3.50
CA GLN A 22 -33.15 -16.09 3.40
C GLN A 22 -32.13 -15.78 2.34
N THR A 23 -31.07 -15.03 2.71
CA THR A 23 -29.91 -14.82 1.86
C THR A 23 -29.24 -16.17 1.70
N SER A 24 -29.17 -16.66 0.48
CA SER A 24 -28.41 -17.87 0.18
C SER A 24 -26.99 -17.65 0.69
N LYS A 25 -26.51 -18.56 1.55
CA LYS A 25 -25.15 -18.47 2.08
C LYS A 25 -24.17 -18.58 0.92
N THR A 26 -23.44 -17.51 0.64
CA THR A 26 -22.44 -17.48 -0.43
C THR A 26 -21.10 -18.01 0.07
N HIS A 27 -20.84 -17.87 1.37
CA HIS A 27 -19.66 -18.35 2.06
C HIS A 27 -20.06 -19.19 3.27
N GLN A 28 -19.15 -20.02 3.72
CA GLN A 28 -19.35 -20.82 4.92
C GLN A 28 -18.09 -20.87 5.76
N LYS A 29 -18.29 -21.02 7.07
CA LYS A 29 -17.19 -21.28 8.00
C LYS A 29 -16.38 -22.48 7.51
N GLY A 30 -15.06 -22.37 7.50
CA GLY A 30 -14.17 -23.42 7.01
C GLY A 30 -13.71 -23.24 5.55
N GLU A 31 -14.23 -22.25 4.84
CA GLU A 31 -13.81 -21.94 3.48
C GLU A 31 -12.45 -21.24 3.49
N LEU A 32 -11.52 -21.79 2.72
CA LEU A 32 -10.23 -21.17 2.39
C LEU A 32 -10.35 -20.42 1.08
N PHE A 33 -9.76 -19.24 0.99
CA PHE A 33 -9.61 -18.52 -0.28
C PHE A 33 -8.19 -18.05 -0.49
N MET A 34 -7.82 -17.88 -1.75
CA MET A 34 -6.62 -17.19 -2.15
C MET A 34 -6.87 -16.36 -3.40
N TYR A 35 -6.18 -15.24 -3.51
CA TYR A 35 -6.24 -14.41 -4.70
C TYR A 35 -4.91 -13.76 -5.03
N TRP A 36 -4.82 -13.36 -6.27
CA TRP A 36 -3.75 -12.54 -6.81
C TRP A 36 -4.32 -11.58 -7.86
N GLY A 37 -3.72 -10.41 -7.99
CA GLY A 37 -4.11 -9.43 -9.00
C GLY A 37 -3.28 -8.16 -8.91
N TRP A 38 -3.75 -7.10 -9.55
CA TRP A 38 -3.00 -5.86 -9.72
C TRP A 38 -3.59 -4.71 -8.94
N ASN A 39 -2.73 -3.74 -8.61
CA ASN A 39 -3.13 -2.52 -7.94
C ASN A 39 -2.62 -1.26 -8.62
N ARG A 40 -3.21 -0.15 -8.23
CA ARG A 40 -2.81 1.23 -8.47
C ARG A 40 -2.82 1.94 -7.14
N ALA A 41 -1.79 2.71 -6.84
CA ALA A 41 -1.69 3.45 -5.59
C ALA A 41 -1.58 4.96 -5.82
N ALA A 42 -1.96 5.72 -4.81
CA ALA A 42 -1.74 7.16 -4.71
C ALA A 42 -1.34 7.47 -3.27
N PHE A 43 -0.48 8.47 -3.08
CA PHE A 43 0.08 8.85 -1.81
C PHE A 43 -0.18 10.32 -1.52
N SER A 44 -0.39 10.69 -0.25
CA SER A 44 -0.34 12.09 0.15
C SER A 44 1.10 12.59 0.12
N SER A 45 1.31 13.92 0.07
CA SER A 45 2.60 14.48 0.43
C SER A 45 2.99 14.07 1.84
N SER A 46 4.29 14.07 2.12
CA SER A 46 4.84 13.74 3.43
C SER A 46 6.08 14.56 3.73
N ASP A 47 6.28 14.82 5.01
CA ASP A 47 7.56 15.30 5.48
C ASP A 47 8.50 14.11 5.64
N ILE A 48 9.74 14.26 5.17
CA ILE A 48 10.77 13.23 5.26
C ILE A 48 11.94 13.78 6.06
N GLN A 49 12.19 13.20 7.23
CA GLN A 49 13.38 13.52 8.01
C GLN A 49 14.51 12.56 7.65
N PHE A 50 15.69 13.11 7.43
CA PHE A 50 16.94 12.39 7.21
C PHE A 50 17.90 12.64 8.37
N SER A 51 18.51 11.59 8.91
CA SER A 51 19.49 11.69 9.99
C SER A 51 20.67 10.76 9.74
N GLY A 52 21.85 11.22 10.11
CA GLY A 52 23.12 10.50 10.00
C GLY A 52 24.21 11.17 10.85
N ASP A 53 25.43 10.70 10.75
CA ASP A 53 26.53 11.24 11.57
C ASP A 53 26.85 12.71 11.27
N ASN A 54 26.60 13.15 10.02
CA ASN A 54 26.98 14.48 9.54
C ASN A 54 25.78 15.31 9.03
N TYR A 55 24.57 14.87 9.25
CA TYR A 55 23.38 15.60 8.86
C TYR A 55 22.17 15.24 9.72
N ASP A 56 21.32 16.22 9.93
CA ASP A 56 19.95 16.05 10.45
C ASP A 56 19.08 17.14 9.83
N PHE A 57 18.21 16.76 8.89
CA PHE A 57 17.35 17.72 8.21
C PHE A 57 16.01 17.09 7.85
N ILE A 58 15.00 17.94 7.71
CA ILE A 58 13.65 17.60 7.26
C ILE A 58 13.37 18.25 5.91
N LEU A 59 12.76 17.51 5.02
CA LEU A 59 12.16 18.00 3.77
C LEU A 59 10.66 18.02 3.95
N GLU A 60 10.02 19.18 3.79
CA GLU A 60 8.59 19.36 4.01
C GLU A 60 7.81 19.21 2.70
N ASP A 61 6.57 18.65 2.80
CA ASP A 61 5.59 18.50 1.72
C ASP A 61 6.11 17.76 0.47
N VAL A 62 7.00 16.80 0.65
CA VAL A 62 7.57 16.00 -0.45
C VAL A 62 6.48 15.21 -1.15
N ILE A 63 6.42 15.35 -2.48
CA ILE A 63 5.47 14.67 -3.34
C ILE A 63 6.09 13.36 -3.87
N ALA A 64 5.31 12.30 -3.84
CA ALA A 64 5.67 11.02 -4.44
C ALA A 64 4.51 10.45 -5.25
N HIS A 65 4.84 9.69 -6.28
CA HIS A 65 3.87 9.05 -7.15
C HIS A 65 4.07 7.54 -7.24
N ASP A 66 3.03 6.89 -7.74
CA ASP A 66 3.03 5.46 -8.04
C ASP A 66 3.67 5.22 -9.42
N ARG A 67 4.75 4.44 -9.47
CA ARG A 67 5.41 4.07 -10.74
C ARG A 67 4.79 2.83 -11.34
N GLN A 68 3.82 3.04 -12.23
CA GLN A 68 3.14 1.95 -12.91
C GLN A 68 4.05 1.27 -13.95
N THR A 69 4.09 -0.06 -13.92
CA THR A 69 4.66 -0.81 -15.04
C THR A 69 3.77 -0.63 -16.27
N PRO A 70 4.29 -0.17 -17.41
CA PRO A 70 3.50 -0.06 -18.64
C PRO A 70 2.83 -1.39 -18.98
N PHE A 71 1.56 -1.33 -19.42
CA PHE A 71 0.84 -2.55 -19.74
C PHE A 71 1.50 -3.29 -20.93
N SER A 72 1.86 -4.53 -20.67
CA SER A 72 2.25 -5.49 -21.71
C SER A 72 1.74 -6.87 -21.33
N THR A 73 1.33 -7.66 -22.29
CA THR A 73 0.91 -9.06 -22.04
C THR A 73 2.06 -9.88 -21.48
N TYR A 74 3.28 -9.55 -21.84
CA TYR A 74 4.48 -10.22 -21.36
C TYR A 74 4.74 -9.97 -19.88
N ASP A 75 4.63 -8.74 -19.38
CA ASP A 75 4.87 -8.43 -17.98
C ASP A 75 3.70 -8.83 -17.08
N TYR A 76 2.45 -8.71 -17.59
CA TYR A 76 1.25 -8.91 -16.79
C TYR A 76 0.78 -10.38 -16.72
N PHE A 77 1.08 -11.20 -17.72
CA PHE A 77 0.54 -12.56 -17.79
C PHE A 77 1.61 -13.66 -17.91
N HIS A 78 2.90 -13.31 -17.96
CA HIS A 78 3.95 -14.33 -17.96
C HIS A 78 4.20 -14.84 -16.53
N PRO A 79 4.13 -16.16 -16.24
CA PRO A 79 4.21 -16.71 -14.88
C PRO A 79 5.44 -16.31 -14.07
N LEU A 80 6.59 -16.08 -14.73
CA LEU A 80 7.84 -15.66 -14.07
C LEU A 80 8.00 -14.14 -13.94
N ARG A 81 7.00 -13.37 -14.37
CA ARG A 81 7.04 -11.90 -14.38
C ARG A 81 5.84 -11.25 -13.70
N ILE A 82 4.92 -12.02 -13.18
CA ILE A 82 3.68 -11.54 -12.54
C ILE A 82 3.93 -10.63 -11.31
N THR A 83 5.15 -10.62 -10.77
CA THR A 83 5.56 -9.77 -9.66
C THR A 83 6.23 -8.45 -10.09
N ILE A 84 6.45 -8.24 -11.40
CA ILE A 84 7.02 -6.99 -11.91
C ILE A 84 6.01 -5.84 -11.87
N PRO A 85 4.74 -6.01 -12.33
CA PRO A 85 3.69 -5.05 -12.06
C PRO A 85 3.35 -5.03 -10.57
N GLN A 86 2.78 -3.92 -10.11
CA GLN A 86 2.25 -3.89 -8.74
C GLN A 86 1.15 -4.92 -8.59
N PHE A 87 1.22 -5.67 -7.50
CA PHE A 87 0.31 -6.78 -7.25
C PHE A 87 -0.18 -6.84 -5.80
N ASN A 88 -1.31 -7.50 -5.62
CA ASN A 88 -1.82 -7.92 -4.32
C ASN A 88 -1.97 -9.44 -4.34
N ALA A 89 -1.40 -10.09 -3.31
CA ALA A 89 -1.54 -11.52 -3.10
C ALA A 89 -2.02 -11.78 -1.68
N ARG A 90 -3.00 -12.67 -1.51
CA ARG A 90 -3.60 -12.93 -0.20
C ARG A 90 -4.11 -14.37 -0.08
N ILE A 91 -3.98 -14.92 1.11
CA ILE A 91 -4.64 -16.15 1.54
C ILE A 91 -5.48 -15.87 2.79
N GLY A 92 -6.69 -16.41 2.85
CA GLY A 92 -7.59 -16.17 3.98
C GLY A 92 -8.54 -17.33 4.23
N TYR A 93 -9.16 -17.28 5.40
CA TYR A 93 -10.03 -18.33 5.92
C TYR A 93 -11.26 -17.73 6.57
N TYR A 94 -12.44 -18.26 6.25
CA TYR A 94 -13.71 -17.86 6.85
C TYR A 94 -13.88 -18.51 8.23
N ILE A 95 -13.76 -17.69 9.28
CA ILE A 95 -13.98 -18.11 10.68
C ILE A 95 -15.46 -18.19 11.04
N THR A 96 -16.32 -17.49 10.29
CA THR A 96 -17.79 -17.61 10.30
C THR A 96 -18.29 -17.57 8.86
N ASP A 97 -19.61 -17.69 8.63
CA ASP A 97 -20.20 -17.57 7.29
C ASP A 97 -20.05 -16.16 6.67
N ARG A 98 -19.61 -15.18 7.43
CA ARG A 98 -19.47 -13.79 6.95
C ARG A 98 -18.12 -13.14 7.28
N ILE A 99 -17.39 -13.66 8.25
CA ILE A 99 -16.13 -13.06 8.71
C ILE A 99 -14.98 -13.96 8.30
N SER A 100 -14.00 -13.36 7.63
CA SER A 100 -12.73 -14.00 7.29
C SER A 100 -11.55 -13.26 7.91
N ILE A 101 -10.47 -13.99 8.15
CA ILE A 101 -9.15 -13.47 8.49
C ILE A 101 -8.19 -13.90 7.41
N SER A 102 -7.30 -13.02 7.02
CA SER A 102 -6.38 -13.27 5.93
C SER A 102 -5.02 -12.61 6.17
N ILE A 103 -3.99 -13.16 5.55
CA ILE A 103 -2.65 -12.57 5.45
C ILE A 103 -2.33 -12.34 3.98
N GLY A 104 -1.65 -11.23 3.68
CA GLY A 104 -1.29 -10.90 2.31
C GLY A 104 -0.17 -9.89 2.22
N SER A 105 0.22 -9.62 0.98
CA SER A 105 1.19 -8.61 0.61
C SER A 105 0.60 -7.70 -0.46
N ASP A 106 0.63 -6.40 -0.19
CA ASP A 106 0.31 -5.36 -1.17
C ASP A 106 1.65 -4.77 -1.64
N HIS A 107 2.00 -5.06 -2.89
CA HIS A 107 3.22 -4.59 -3.52
C HIS A 107 2.94 -3.28 -4.25
N MET A 108 3.14 -2.15 -3.58
CA MET A 108 3.04 -0.80 -4.14
C MET A 108 4.41 -0.32 -4.61
N LYS A 109 4.45 0.74 -5.42
CA LYS A 109 5.68 1.42 -5.82
C LYS A 109 5.57 2.90 -5.47
N TYR A 110 6.49 3.36 -4.64
CA TYR A 110 6.56 4.74 -4.16
C TYR A 110 7.82 5.40 -4.71
N VAL A 111 7.67 6.52 -5.39
CA VAL A 111 8.78 7.25 -6.00
C VAL A 111 8.65 8.73 -5.69
N VAL A 112 9.63 9.28 -4.99
CA VAL A 112 9.74 10.73 -4.78
C VAL A 112 10.00 11.42 -6.12
N ASP A 113 9.24 12.49 -6.40
CA ASP A 113 9.37 13.24 -7.65
C ASP A 113 10.72 13.95 -7.73
N SER A 114 11.52 13.59 -8.72
CA SER A 114 12.80 14.25 -8.94
C SER A 114 12.63 15.69 -9.41
N ASN A 115 13.54 16.56 -9.04
CA ASN A 115 13.56 18.00 -9.38
C ASN A 115 12.36 18.81 -8.87
N GLN A 116 11.56 18.26 -7.94
CA GLN A 116 10.61 19.09 -7.21
C GLN A 116 11.34 20.04 -6.27
N VAL A 117 10.68 21.11 -5.88
CA VAL A 117 11.14 22.03 -4.84
C VAL A 117 10.45 21.66 -3.54
N ALA A 118 11.23 21.42 -2.49
CA ALA A 118 10.75 21.20 -1.13
C ALA A 118 11.41 22.23 -0.21
N ASN A 119 10.83 22.48 0.95
CA ASN A 119 11.51 23.27 1.99
C ASN A 119 12.39 22.37 2.83
N ILE A 120 13.61 22.85 3.11
CA ILE A 120 14.56 22.15 3.97
C ILE A 120 14.80 22.92 5.25
N SER A 121 14.85 22.21 6.39
CA SER A 121 15.26 22.74 7.69
C SER A 121 16.21 21.76 8.37
N GLY A 122 17.28 22.27 9.01
CA GLY A 122 18.27 21.44 9.70
C GLY A 122 19.69 21.74 9.24
N TYR A 123 20.57 20.75 9.22
CA TYR A 123 21.95 20.93 8.81
C TYR A 123 22.51 19.75 8.01
N ILE A 124 23.51 20.06 7.18
CA ILE A 124 24.35 19.11 6.44
C ILE A 124 25.78 19.57 6.59
N GLU A 125 26.69 18.71 7.03
CA GLU A 125 28.08 19.01 7.28
C GLU A 125 29.01 17.97 6.69
N ASN A 126 30.16 18.36 6.17
CA ASN A 126 31.20 17.44 5.69
C ASN A 126 30.73 16.41 4.66
N SER A 127 29.68 16.71 3.91
CA SER A 127 29.14 15.81 2.89
C SER A 127 30.00 15.75 1.62
N SER A 128 30.98 16.66 1.49
CA SER A 128 31.77 16.87 0.26
C SER A 128 30.91 17.24 -0.96
N THR A 129 29.75 17.80 -0.72
CA THR A 129 28.82 18.28 -1.77
C THR A 129 28.59 19.78 -1.63
N GLN A 130 27.89 20.38 -2.59
CA GLN A 130 27.47 21.78 -2.52
C GLN A 130 26.35 22.04 -1.50
N TYR A 131 25.86 21.01 -0.84
CA TYR A 131 24.71 21.07 0.05
C TYR A 131 25.08 21.20 1.53
N ASP A 132 26.38 21.36 1.85
CA ASP A 132 26.80 21.65 3.22
C ASP A 132 26.29 23.03 3.67
N GLY A 133 25.60 23.08 4.79
CA GLY A 133 25.00 24.31 5.31
C GLY A 133 24.02 24.08 6.47
N ILE A 134 23.54 25.21 7.01
CA ILE A 134 22.44 25.26 7.99
C ILE A 134 21.24 25.86 7.26
N TYR A 135 20.10 25.24 7.39
CA TYR A 135 18.86 25.57 6.66
C TYR A 135 17.74 25.95 7.63
N GLU A 136 17.05 27.04 7.34
CA GLU A 136 15.91 27.54 8.14
C GLU A 136 14.68 27.73 7.24
N ASN A 137 14.03 26.62 6.86
CA ASN A 137 12.86 26.61 5.98
C ASN A 137 13.14 27.24 4.61
N GLU A 138 14.21 26.79 3.97
CA GLU A 138 14.65 27.32 2.67
C GLU A 138 14.23 26.37 1.52
N PRO A 139 13.91 26.91 0.33
CA PRO A 139 13.60 26.07 -0.81
C PRO A 139 14.84 25.36 -1.36
N ILE A 140 14.76 24.06 -1.56
CA ILE A 140 15.79 23.24 -2.18
C ILE A 140 15.20 22.42 -3.34
N VAL A 141 15.97 22.26 -4.41
CA VAL A 141 15.60 21.37 -5.51
C VAL A 141 16.07 19.95 -5.19
N LEU A 142 15.18 18.97 -5.23
CA LEU A 142 15.51 17.56 -5.06
C LEU A 142 16.17 17.01 -6.34
N ALA A 143 17.37 17.53 -6.65
CA ALA A 143 18.17 17.07 -7.78
C ALA A 143 18.74 15.66 -7.54
N SER A 144 19.16 14.98 -8.59
CA SER A 144 19.61 13.59 -8.50
C SER A 144 20.91 13.39 -7.70
N ASP A 145 21.71 14.45 -7.55
CA ASP A 145 22.92 14.48 -6.72
C ASP A 145 22.62 14.82 -5.24
N PHE A 146 21.42 15.38 -4.96
CA PHE A 146 20.94 15.62 -3.60
C PHE A 146 20.14 14.41 -3.07
N LEU A 147 19.05 14.04 -3.72
CA LEU A 147 18.16 12.97 -3.28
C LEU A 147 17.50 12.22 -4.45
N LEU A 148 17.70 10.92 -4.48
CA LEU A 148 16.81 9.96 -5.13
C LEU A 148 16.29 9.01 -4.05
N LEU A 149 14.97 8.89 -3.92
CA LEU A 149 14.34 7.99 -2.94
C LEU A 149 13.15 7.28 -3.59
N GLU A 150 13.24 5.97 -3.66
CA GLU A 150 12.15 5.15 -4.22
C GLU A 150 12.07 3.77 -3.55
N HIS A 151 10.86 3.22 -3.54
CA HIS A 151 10.57 1.85 -3.13
C HIS A 151 9.92 1.12 -4.32
N THR A 152 10.67 0.97 -5.44
CA THR A 152 10.15 0.42 -6.70
C THR A 152 10.28 -1.09 -6.83
N ASP A 153 11.21 -1.70 -6.10
CA ASP A 153 11.25 -3.14 -5.88
C ASP A 153 10.30 -3.58 -4.75
N GLY A 154 9.43 -2.66 -4.36
CA GLY A 154 8.27 -2.80 -3.52
C GLY A 154 8.30 -1.96 -2.26
N LEU A 155 7.28 -1.10 -2.11
CA LEU A 155 6.77 -0.68 -0.82
C LEU A 155 5.88 -1.83 -0.33
N ASN A 156 6.49 -2.94 0.11
CA ASN A 156 5.77 -4.16 0.46
C ASN A 156 5.05 -3.99 1.79
N TYR A 157 3.74 -3.90 1.76
CA TYR A 157 2.88 -3.87 2.93
C TYR A 157 2.37 -5.29 3.22
N ILE A 158 3.05 -6.00 4.11
CA ILE A 158 2.64 -7.34 4.59
C ILE A 158 1.66 -7.15 5.72
N ASN A 159 0.41 -7.59 5.52
CA ASN A 159 -0.67 -7.26 6.44
C ASN A 159 -1.62 -8.41 6.71
N ILE A 160 -2.25 -8.36 7.89
CA ILE A 160 -3.36 -9.20 8.29
C ILE A 160 -4.63 -8.37 8.18
N GLU A 161 -5.69 -8.95 7.65
CA GLU A 161 -6.99 -8.30 7.50
C GLU A 161 -8.10 -9.15 8.09
N ALA A 162 -9.03 -8.47 8.77
CA ALA A 162 -10.35 -8.99 9.11
C ALA A 162 -11.37 -8.39 8.16
N ARG A 163 -12.13 -9.23 7.48
CA ARG A 163 -13.10 -8.83 6.46
C ARG A 163 -14.48 -9.40 6.77
N ARG A 164 -15.51 -8.59 6.53
CA ARG A 164 -16.90 -8.98 6.51
C ARG A 164 -17.37 -9.05 5.07
N THR A 165 -18.09 -10.12 4.74
CA THR A 165 -18.69 -10.34 3.42
C THR A 165 -20.19 -10.46 3.57
N ASP A 166 -20.93 -9.63 2.88
CA ASP A 166 -22.39 -9.63 2.83
C ASP A 166 -22.86 -9.90 1.39
N ASN A 167 -23.69 -10.93 1.20
CA ASN A 167 -24.26 -11.22 -0.10
C ASN A 167 -25.28 -10.14 -0.49
N LEU A 168 -25.04 -9.47 -1.60
CA LEU A 168 -25.95 -8.47 -2.15
C LEU A 168 -27.03 -9.10 -3.02
N LYS A 169 -26.65 -10.07 -3.85
CA LYS A 169 -27.58 -10.73 -4.77
C LYS A 169 -27.01 -12.05 -5.28
N THR A 170 -27.83 -13.06 -5.31
CA THR A 170 -27.59 -14.33 -6.00
C THR A 170 -28.47 -14.40 -7.23
N LEU A 171 -27.88 -14.48 -8.42
CA LEU A 171 -28.62 -14.60 -9.67
C LEU A 171 -29.04 -16.04 -9.94
N ASN A 172 -28.11 -16.97 -9.69
CA ASN A 172 -28.33 -18.43 -9.87
C ASN A 172 -27.21 -19.20 -9.13
N ASN A 173 -27.16 -20.49 -9.26
CA ASN A 173 -26.16 -21.35 -8.60
C ASN A 173 -24.69 -21.05 -9.03
N ASN A 174 -24.48 -20.30 -10.10
CA ASN A 174 -23.17 -20.04 -10.66
C ASN A 174 -22.71 -18.59 -10.50
N VAL A 175 -23.61 -17.66 -10.19
CA VAL A 175 -23.27 -16.23 -10.12
C VAL A 175 -23.92 -15.56 -8.92
N SER A 176 -23.10 -14.96 -8.07
CA SER A 176 -23.53 -14.10 -6.97
C SER A 176 -22.63 -12.89 -6.81
N PHE A 177 -23.11 -11.89 -6.10
CA PHE A 177 -22.44 -10.62 -5.86
C PHE A 177 -22.38 -10.35 -4.36
N ASP A 178 -21.20 -9.97 -3.89
CA ASP A 178 -20.96 -9.68 -2.48
C ASP A 178 -20.34 -8.30 -2.30
N LEU A 179 -20.66 -7.68 -1.17
CA LEU A 179 -19.96 -6.53 -0.62
C LEU A 179 -18.96 -7.04 0.41
N ILE A 180 -17.75 -6.47 0.36
CA ILE A 180 -16.68 -6.79 1.31
C ILE A 180 -16.27 -5.49 2.00
N GLU A 181 -16.25 -5.52 3.32
CA GLU A 181 -15.75 -4.44 4.17
C GLU A 181 -14.69 -5.00 5.10
N GLY A 182 -13.68 -4.22 5.45
CA GLY A 182 -12.67 -4.74 6.34
C GLY A 182 -11.64 -3.73 6.81
N PHE A 183 -10.80 -4.20 7.73
CA PHE A 183 -9.66 -3.46 8.26
C PHE A 183 -8.44 -4.37 8.29
N GLY A 184 -7.27 -3.76 8.08
CA GLY A 184 -6.00 -4.44 8.12
C GLY A 184 -4.94 -3.65 8.87
N LEU A 185 -3.97 -4.38 9.37
CA LEU A 185 -2.75 -3.84 9.96
C LEU A 185 -1.57 -4.71 9.53
N GLY A 186 -0.40 -4.11 9.42
CA GLY A 186 0.78 -4.86 8.98
C GLY A 186 2.07 -4.07 9.08
N VAL A 187 3.13 -4.68 8.58
CA VAL A 187 4.47 -4.14 8.56
C VAL A 187 4.89 -3.75 7.14
N LEU A 188 5.71 -2.72 7.04
CA LEU A 188 6.34 -2.30 5.80
C LEU A 188 7.72 -2.93 5.69
N VAL A 189 7.94 -3.66 4.60
CA VAL A 189 9.22 -4.29 4.27
C VAL A 189 9.65 -3.81 2.87
N PRO A 190 9.94 -2.51 2.72
CA PRO A 190 10.36 -1.98 1.43
C PRO A 190 11.74 -2.50 1.05
N ARG A 191 12.00 -2.55 -0.24
CA ARG A 191 13.34 -2.47 -0.78
C ARG A 191 13.57 -1.02 -1.19
N THR A 192 14.30 -0.31 -0.35
CA THR A 192 14.58 1.10 -0.55
C THR A 192 15.75 1.26 -1.49
N ASN A 193 15.53 1.99 -2.57
CA ASN A 193 16.55 2.43 -3.48
C ASN A 193 16.77 3.93 -3.23
N ALA A 194 17.88 4.27 -2.60
CA ALA A 194 18.19 5.64 -2.23
C ALA A 194 19.60 6.04 -2.70
N THR A 195 19.73 7.29 -3.15
CA THR A 195 20.99 8.00 -3.28
C THR A 195 20.82 9.32 -2.56
N LEU A 196 21.60 9.55 -1.53
CA LEU A 196 21.55 10.73 -0.69
C LEU A 196 22.91 11.42 -0.68
N LEU A 197 22.94 12.75 -0.96
CA LEU A 197 24.16 13.56 -0.97
C LEU A 197 25.27 12.93 -1.83
N ASN A 198 24.90 12.47 -3.01
CA ASN A 198 25.77 11.80 -3.99
C ASN A 198 26.49 10.53 -3.48
N ASN A 199 26.05 9.96 -2.35
CA ASN A 199 26.56 8.67 -1.88
C ASN A 199 26.18 7.53 -2.83
N SER A 200 26.89 6.41 -2.71
CA SER A 200 26.57 5.19 -3.47
C SER A 200 25.14 4.76 -3.20
N ARG A 201 24.48 4.30 -4.26
CA ARG A 201 23.12 3.77 -4.17
C ARG A 201 23.04 2.66 -3.12
N HIS A 202 22.16 2.85 -2.15
CA HIS A 202 21.72 1.80 -1.24
C HIS A 202 20.45 1.14 -1.79
N ASP A 203 20.34 -0.18 -1.69
CA ASP A 203 19.22 -0.94 -2.26
C ASP A 203 19.07 -2.27 -1.50
N ASP A 204 18.41 -2.23 -0.34
CA ASP A 204 18.26 -3.39 0.53
C ASP A 204 16.85 -3.47 1.16
N PHE A 205 16.43 -4.68 1.51
CA PHE A 205 15.18 -4.92 2.24
C PHE A 205 15.35 -4.63 3.72
N HIS A 206 14.41 -3.87 4.29
CA HIS A 206 14.39 -3.55 5.70
C HIS A 206 12.96 -3.43 6.24
N ILE A 207 12.73 -3.84 7.50
CA ILE A 207 11.45 -3.58 8.17
C ILE A 207 11.46 -2.11 8.59
N SER A 208 10.76 -1.28 7.84
CA SER A 208 10.83 0.18 8.00
C SER A 208 9.69 0.78 8.81
N GLY A 209 8.65 0.01 9.14
CA GLY A 209 7.53 0.54 9.88
C GLY A 209 6.26 -0.30 9.81
N TYR A 210 5.13 0.38 9.99
CA TYR A 210 3.81 -0.27 10.03
C TYR A 210 2.77 0.55 9.25
N GLY A 211 1.66 -0.11 8.94
CA GLY A 211 0.52 0.51 8.29
C GLY A 211 -0.82 0.01 8.85
N LEU A 212 -1.85 0.83 8.65
CA LEU A 212 -3.25 0.53 8.93
C LEU A 212 -4.06 0.83 7.69
N GLY A 213 -5.09 0.02 7.41
CA GLY A 213 -5.94 0.24 6.23
C GLY A 213 -7.37 -0.20 6.43
N ALA A 214 -8.28 0.49 5.75
CA ALA A 214 -9.68 0.12 5.59
C ALA A 214 -9.93 -0.33 4.16
N ILE A 215 -10.83 -1.28 3.97
CA ILE A 215 -11.12 -1.95 2.71
C ILE A 215 -12.62 -1.87 2.41
N LEU A 216 -12.93 -1.56 1.17
CA LEU A 216 -14.28 -1.68 0.61
C LEU A 216 -14.17 -2.38 -0.75
N GLY A 217 -14.86 -3.50 -0.93
CA GLY A 217 -14.75 -4.33 -2.12
C GLY A 217 -16.10 -4.78 -2.65
N PHE A 218 -16.14 -5.01 -3.97
CA PHE A 218 -17.24 -5.63 -4.67
C PHE A 218 -16.74 -6.91 -5.35
N GLN A 219 -17.34 -8.04 -4.99
CA GLN A 219 -16.93 -9.35 -5.45
C GLN A 219 -18.00 -9.98 -6.33
N ILE A 220 -17.59 -10.55 -7.45
CA ILE A 220 -18.39 -11.39 -8.32
C ILE A 220 -17.93 -12.83 -8.13
N ASN A 221 -18.79 -13.68 -7.62
CA ASN A 221 -18.54 -15.11 -7.47
C ASN A 221 -18.99 -15.85 -8.72
N LEU A 222 -18.16 -16.77 -9.19
CA LEU A 222 -18.36 -17.55 -10.41
C LEU A 222 -18.16 -19.04 -10.12
N TRP A 223 -19.13 -19.89 -10.55
CA TRP A 223 -19.07 -21.36 -10.48
C TRP A 223 -18.65 -21.93 -9.12
N GLN A 224 -19.04 -21.29 -8.03
CA GLN A 224 -18.79 -21.69 -6.63
C GLN A 224 -17.31 -21.62 -6.18
N HIS A 225 -16.34 -21.68 -7.08
CA HIS A 225 -14.93 -21.77 -6.76
C HIS A 225 -14.10 -20.55 -7.15
N PHE A 226 -14.55 -19.77 -8.12
CA PHE A 226 -13.83 -18.61 -8.63
C PHE A 226 -14.48 -17.31 -8.22
N PHE A 227 -13.69 -16.27 -8.08
CA PHE A 227 -14.21 -14.93 -7.90
C PHE A 227 -13.30 -13.86 -8.55
N ILE A 228 -13.92 -12.74 -8.87
CA ILE A 228 -13.23 -11.50 -9.24
C ILE A 228 -13.63 -10.48 -8.19
N LEU A 229 -12.63 -9.81 -7.59
CA LEU A 229 -12.85 -8.78 -6.59
C LEU A 229 -12.23 -7.47 -7.07
N THR A 230 -13.03 -6.41 -7.10
CA THR A 230 -12.58 -5.03 -7.22
C THR A 230 -12.62 -4.38 -5.84
N GLU A 231 -11.55 -3.69 -5.45
CA GLU A 231 -11.39 -3.22 -4.09
C GLU A 231 -10.79 -1.82 -4.07
N ALA A 232 -11.32 -0.96 -3.23
CA ALA A 232 -10.67 0.27 -2.77
C ALA A 232 -10.11 0.03 -1.37
N LYS A 233 -8.84 0.35 -1.18
CA LYS A 233 -8.17 0.32 0.11
C LYS A 233 -7.58 1.69 0.39
N GLY A 234 -7.73 2.20 1.59
CA GLY A 234 -7.12 3.44 2.03
C GLY A 234 -6.61 3.33 3.44
N GLY A 235 -5.54 4.05 3.75
CA GLY A 235 -4.96 3.92 5.07
C GLY A 235 -3.80 4.86 5.34
N PHE A 236 -3.11 4.56 6.43
CA PHE A 236 -1.98 5.31 6.94
C PHE A 236 -0.76 4.41 7.04
N ILE A 237 0.39 4.91 6.61
CA ILE A 237 1.70 4.28 6.70
C ILE A 237 2.60 5.17 7.53
N ASN A 238 3.32 4.57 8.49
CA ASN A 238 4.36 5.21 9.26
C ASN A 238 5.65 4.39 9.14
N MET A 239 6.70 5.03 8.65
CA MET A 239 8.00 4.43 8.41
C MET A 239 9.07 5.19 9.21
N PRO A 240 9.28 4.86 10.49
CA PRO A 240 10.26 5.52 11.35
C PRO A 240 11.71 5.13 11.07
N ASP A 241 11.98 4.10 10.27
CA ASP A 241 13.31 3.54 10.06
C ASP A 241 13.52 3.08 8.61
N ILE A 242 13.80 4.02 7.73
CA ILE A 242 14.13 3.76 6.33
C ILE A 242 15.64 3.79 6.17
N ARG A 243 16.23 2.76 5.62
CA ARG A 243 17.67 2.72 5.29
C ARG A 243 17.94 3.58 4.06
N THR A 244 18.95 4.47 4.13
CA THR A 244 19.27 5.39 3.05
C THR A 244 20.66 5.17 2.45
N THR A 245 21.63 4.73 3.26
CA THR A 245 22.98 4.39 2.81
C THR A 245 23.43 3.04 3.40
N GLU A 246 24.67 2.63 3.14
CA GLU A 246 25.26 1.44 3.74
C GLU A 246 25.57 1.61 5.24
N HIS A 247 25.66 2.87 5.72
CA HIS A 247 25.91 3.15 7.12
C HIS A 247 24.64 2.99 7.96
N LEU A 248 24.77 2.29 9.09
CA LEU A 248 23.65 2.01 9.98
C LEU A 248 23.11 3.24 10.72
N SER A 249 23.94 4.31 10.81
CA SER A 249 23.54 5.61 11.37
C SER A 249 22.58 6.37 10.44
N ASP A 250 22.68 6.11 9.13
CA ASP A 250 21.97 6.86 8.11
C ASP A 250 20.56 6.34 7.92
N ARG A 251 19.58 7.16 8.24
CA ARG A 251 18.16 6.80 8.23
C ARG A 251 17.32 7.92 7.68
N ALA A 252 16.16 7.54 7.19
CA ALA A 252 15.05 8.45 6.97
C ALA A 252 13.81 7.98 7.73
N SER A 253 12.92 8.92 8.03
CA SER A 253 11.58 8.63 8.56
C SER A 253 10.53 9.46 7.86
N GLN A 254 9.35 8.87 7.64
CA GLN A 254 8.19 9.55 7.06
C GLN A 254 6.88 8.88 7.45
N HIS A 255 5.79 9.61 7.26
CA HIS A 255 4.45 9.06 7.33
C HIS A 255 3.54 9.71 6.29
N PHE A 256 2.60 8.94 5.76
CA PHE A 256 1.68 9.42 4.74
C PHE A 256 0.39 8.60 4.69
N PHE A 257 -0.63 9.16 4.05
CA PHE A 257 -1.84 8.42 3.70
C PHE A 257 -1.69 7.84 2.29
N PHE A 258 -2.25 6.64 2.12
CA PHE A 258 -2.32 6.01 0.81
C PHE A 258 -3.76 5.68 0.42
N ALA A 259 -4.00 5.62 -0.86
CA ALA A 259 -5.21 5.06 -1.46
C ALA A 259 -4.80 4.06 -2.54
N GLN A 260 -5.52 2.94 -2.64
CA GLN A 260 -5.20 1.86 -3.57
C GLN A 260 -6.50 1.37 -4.22
N ALA A 261 -6.45 1.14 -5.52
CA ALA A 261 -7.49 0.46 -6.28
C ALA A 261 -6.96 -0.88 -6.80
N ASN A 262 -7.69 -1.96 -6.50
CA ASN A 262 -7.26 -3.33 -6.78
C ASN A 262 -8.26 -4.03 -7.70
N VAL A 263 -7.73 -4.89 -8.58
CA VAL A 263 -8.50 -5.91 -9.30
C VAL A 263 -7.79 -7.23 -9.14
N VAL A 264 -8.44 -8.17 -8.46
CA VAL A 264 -7.85 -9.47 -8.13
C VAL A 264 -8.75 -10.62 -8.58
N PHE A 265 -8.12 -11.75 -8.86
CA PHE A 265 -8.74 -12.99 -9.28
C PHE A 265 -8.43 -14.05 -8.23
N GLY A 266 -9.45 -14.73 -7.76
CA GLY A 266 -9.28 -15.68 -6.67
C GLY A 266 -10.01 -16.97 -6.85
N VAL A 267 -9.61 -17.92 -6.02
CA VAL A 267 -10.22 -19.23 -5.88
C VAL A 267 -10.55 -19.49 -4.42
N ARG A 268 -11.56 -20.33 -4.19
CA ARG A 268 -11.98 -20.73 -2.86
C ARG A 268 -12.29 -22.22 -2.79
N PHE A 269 -12.07 -22.81 -1.64
CA PHE A 269 -12.19 -24.24 -1.39
C PHE A 269 -12.77 -24.48 0.00
N ASN A 270 -13.68 -25.44 0.11
CA ASN A 270 -14.11 -25.95 1.40
C ASN A 270 -13.11 -27.01 1.88
N LEU A 271 -12.62 -26.86 3.11
CA LEU A 271 -11.69 -27.80 3.74
C LEU A 271 -12.40 -28.95 4.46
N GLN A 272 -13.73 -29.09 4.25
CA GLN A 272 -14.52 -30.19 4.85
C GLN A 272 -14.82 -31.25 3.83
#